data_0c179105dc834e72e82aa978899db4e8
#
_entry.id   0c179105dc834e72e82aa978899db4e8
#
_cell.length_a   1.000
_cell.length_b   1.000
_cell.length_c   1.000
_cell.angle_alpha   90.00
_cell.angle_beta   90.00
_cell.angle_gamma   90.00
#
_symmetry.space_group_name_H-M   'P 1'
#
loop_
_entity.id
_entity.type
_entity.pdbx_description
1 polymer ?
#
loop_
_entity_poly.entity_id
_entity_poly.type
_entity_poly.pdbx_seq_one_letter_code
_entity_poly.pdbx_strand_id
1 'polypeptide(L)'
;MVLERELTKQEFYTLLESAPEEESDAVINYARQINKMPWELFKEFEIGDWGILIDNVPIYFACLYDEGDDIYRLWTLRKAEIKQQFTLFKLCKRKITQVAKKYNPIYAVNTLSNKAIVKWDMRMGFLPYKVENDLVYFRMDNHKGE
;
A
#
# COMPACT_ATOMS: atom_id res chain seq x y z
N MET A 1 -20.72 -7.94 1.97
CA MET A 1 -20.66 -6.62 2.62
C MET A 1 -19.23 -6.11 2.61
N VAL A 2 -19.04 -4.84 2.27
CA VAL A 2 -17.72 -4.20 2.23
C VAL A 2 -17.54 -3.32 3.46
N LEU A 3 -16.43 -3.50 4.18
CA LEU A 3 -16.07 -2.67 5.33
C LEU A 3 -14.75 -1.97 5.05
N GLU A 4 -14.68 -0.68 5.37
CA GLU A 4 -13.45 0.11 5.29
C GLU A 4 -13.10 0.57 6.71
N ARG A 5 -12.01 0.06 7.25
CA ARG A 5 -11.54 0.41 8.59
C ARG A 5 -10.12 -0.07 8.80
N GLU A 6 -9.51 0.31 9.91
CA GLU A 6 -8.22 -0.24 10.30
C GLU A 6 -8.34 -1.75 10.49
N LEU A 7 -7.32 -2.49 10.09
CA LEU A 7 -7.25 -3.93 10.32
C LEU A 7 -6.72 -4.22 11.72
N THR A 8 -7.21 -5.29 12.32
CA THR A 8 -6.60 -5.83 13.54
C THR A 8 -5.28 -6.51 13.18
N LYS A 9 -4.44 -6.77 14.19
CA LYS A 9 -3.19 -7.49 14.01
C LYS A 9 -3.43 -8.85 13.35
N GLN A 10 -4.43 -9.58 13.81
CA GLN A 10 -4.77 -10.90 13.25
C GLN A 10 -5.20 -10.80 11.79
N GLU A 11 -6.04 -9.80 11.48
CA GLU A 11 -6.48 -9.58 10.11
C GLU A 11 -5.30 -9.22 9.19
N PHE A 12 -4.37 -8.42 9.67
CA PHE A 12 -3.18 -8.09 8.91
C PHE A 12 -2.37 -9.34 8.58
N TYR A 13 -2.12 -10.22 9.55
CA TYR A 13 -1.37 -11.45 9.29
C TYR A 13 -2.11 -12.41 8.39
N THR A 14 -3.45 -12.47 8.50
CA THR A 14 -4.26 -13.26 7.56
C THR A 14 -4.07 -12.74 6.13
N LEU A 15 -4.08 -11.43 5.96
CA LEU A 15 -3.85 -10.82 4.66
C LEU A 15 -2.43 -11.10 4.16
N LEU A 16 -1.43 -10.98 5.02
CA LEU A 16 -0.03 -11.24 4.67
C LEU A 16 0.16 -12.65 4.14
N GLU A 17 -0.48 -13.64 4.76
CA GLU A 17 -0.43 -15.03 4.30
C GLU A 17 -1.09 -15.23 2.95
N SER A 18 -2.11 -14.45 2.62
CA SER A 18 -2.88 -14.58 1.38
C SER A 18 -2.42 -13.63 0.28
N ALA A 19 -1.42 -12.79 0.55
CA ALA A 19 -0.86 -11.88 -0.44
C ALA A 19 0.01 -12.62 -1.44
N PRO A 20 0.29 -12.03 -2.62
CA PRO A 20 1.27 -12.60 -3.53
C PRO A 20 2.60 -12.83 -2.81
N GLU A 21 3.23 -13.98 -3.04
CA GLU A 21 4.45 -14.39 -2.32
C GLU A 21 5.54 -13.33 -2.38
N GLU A 22 5.75 -12.76 -3.55
CA GLU A 22 6.76 -11.72 -3.76
C GLU A 22 6.50 -10.47 -2.91
N GLU A 23 5.23 -10.09 -2.73
CA GLU A 23 4.86 -8.92 -1.92
C GLU A 23 5.01 -9.23 -0.42
N SER A 24 4.56 -10.40 0.02
CA SER A 24 4.70 -10.76 1.43
C SER A 24 6.16 -11.00 1.81
N ASP A 25 6.98 -11.59 0.91
CA ASP A 25 8.41 -11.77 1.15
C ASP A 25 9.13 -10.43 1.30
N ALA A 26 8.75 -9.44 0.49
CA ALA A 26 9.35 -8.10 0.58
C ALA A 26 9.10 -7.49 1.96
N VAL A 27 7.87 -7.61 2.47
CA VAL A 27 7.51 -7.11 3.80
C VAL A 27 8.28 -7.86 4.90
N ILE A 28 8.29 -9.19 4.83
CA ILE A 28 8.94 -10.03 5.83
C ILE A 28 10.45 -9.77 5.85
N ASN A 29 11.07 -9.68 4.70
CA ASN A 29 12.52 -9.47 4.61
C ASN A 29 12.92 -8.08 5.13
N TYR A 30 12.13 -7.06 4.80
CA TYR A 30 12.41 -5.71 5.31
C TYR A 30 12.27 -5.66 6.84
N ALA A 31 11.20 -6.24 7.37
CA ALA A 31 10.99 -6.30 8.82
C ALA A 31 12.14 -7.03 9.51
N ARG A 32 12.62 -8.14 8.93
CA ARG A 32 13.75 -8.92 9.46
C ARG A 32 15.03 -8.08 9.49
N GLN A 33 15.29 -7.30 8.44
CA GLN A 33 16.49 -6.46 8.36
C GLN A 33 16.57 -5.44 9.49
N ILE A 34 15.42 -4.91 9.92
CA ILE A 34 15.36 -3.94 11.01
C ILE A 34 14.97 -4.58 12.35
N ASN A 35 14.97 -5.91 12.41
CA ASN A 35 14.70 -6.70 13.62
C ASN A 35 13.32 -6.41 14.24
N LYS A 36 12.29 -6.37 13.39
CA LYS A 36 10.91 -6.14 13.82
C LYS A 36 9.98 -7.18 13.21
N MET A 37 8.83 -7.37 13.84
CA MET A 37 7.74 -8.15 13.24
C MET A 37 7.03 -7.28 12.20
N PRO A 38 6.47 -7.88 11.14
CA PRO A 38 5.78 -7.08 10.10
C PRO A 38 4.72 -6.13 10.62
N TRP A 39 3.91 -6.54 11.60
CA TRP A 39 2.90 -5.68 12.19
C TRP A 39 3.52 -4.47 12.89
N GLU A 40 4.61 -4.69 13.63
CA GLU A 40 5.33 -3.61 14.31
C GLU A 40 5.94 -2.63 13.33
N LEU A 41 6.44 -3.14 12.19
CA LEU A 41 6.97 -2.31 11.12
C LEU A 41 5.94 -1.27 10.66
N PHE A 42 4.69 -1.71 10.43
CA PHE A 42 3.66 -0.83 9.93
C PHE A 42 3.10 0.11 11.00
N LYS A 43 3.20 -0.25 12.28
CA LYS A 43 2.62 0.56 13.35
C LYS A 43 3.56 1.61 13.93
N GLU A 44 4.87 1.39 13.87
CA GLU A 44 5.82 2.27 14.54
C GLU A 44 5.93 3.65 13.89
N PHE A 45 5.90 3.72 12.57
CA PHE A 45 6.13 4.96 11.83
C PHE A 45 4.91 5.44 11.06
N GLU A 46 3.75 4.87 11.32
CA GLU A 46 2.57 5.22 10.54
C GLU A 46 1.99 6.58 10.94
N ILE A 47 1.55 7.32 9.93
CA ILE A 47 0.68 8.48 10.13
C ILE A 47 -0.76 7.98 10.24
N GLY A 48 -1.09 6.94 9.47
CA GLY A 48 -2.38 6.30 9.51
C GLY A 48 -2.39 5.04 8.66
N ASP A 49 -3.34 4.16 8.94
CA ASP A 49 -3.54 2.97 8.14
C ASP A 49 -5.02 2.80 7.78
N TRP A 50 -5.28 1.91 6.84
CA TRP A 50 -6.61 1.72 6.30
C TRP A 50 -6.69 0.35 5.65
N GLY A 51 -7.79 -0.34 5.88
CA GLY A 51 -8.01 -1.66 5.33
C GLY A 51 -9.38 -1.81 4.70
N ILE A 52 -9.52 -2.82 3.86
CA ILE A 52 -10.78 -3.22 3.25
C ILE A 52 -11.02 -4.68 3.54
N LEU A 53 -12.23 -4.98 4.03
CA LEU A 53 -12.70 -6.35 4.21
C LEU A 53 -13.94 -6.54 3.35
N ILE A 54 -14.04 -7.71 2.71
CA ILE A 54 -15.24 -8.12 1.98
C ILE A 54 -15.71 -9.42 2.60
N ASP A 55 -16.95 -9.42 3.09
CA ASP A 55 -17.55 -10.57 3.80
C ASP A 55 -16.63 -11.08 4.91
N ASN A 56 -16.11 -10.13 5.70
CA ASN A 56 -15.22 -10.37 6.84
C ASN A 56 -13.83 -10.92 6.47
N VAL A 57 -13.48 -10.93 5.19
CA VAL A 57 -12.15 -11.35 4.73
C VAL A 57 -11.31 -10.12 4.42
N PRO A 58 -10.14 -9.94 5.06
CA PRO A 58 -9.27 -8.82 4.75
C PRO A 58 -8.67 -9.00 3.35
N ILE A 59 -8.84 -8.00 2.48
CA ILE A 59 -8.38 -8.07 1.09
C ILE A 59 -7.36 -7.00 0.74
N TYR A 60 -7.27 -5.93 1.52
CA TYR A 60 -6.37 -4.81 1.21
C TYR A 60 -5.98 -4.06 2.47
N PHE A 61 -4.74 -3.60 2.49
CA PHE A 61 -4.18 -2.79 3.57
C PHE A 61 -3.29 -1.72 2.96
N ALA A 62 -3.40 -0.50 3.47
CA ALA A 62 -2.53 0.61 3.09
C ALA A 62 -2.08 1.35 4.34
N CYS A 63 -0.85 1.77 4.36
CA CYS A 63 -0.24 2.49 5.47
C CYS A 63 0.63 3.62 4.93
N LEU A 64 0.50 4.79 5.52
CA LEU A 64 1.27 5.97 5.14
C LEU A 64 2.30 6.27 6.22
N TYR A 65 3.56 6.41 5.79
CA TYR A 65 4.68 6.76 6.67
C TYR A 65 5.15 8.17 6.41
N ASP A 66 5.59 8.83 7.48
CA ASP A 66 6.37 10.04 7.39
C ASP A 66 7.84 9.64 7.57
N GLU A 67 8.62 9.72 6.49
CA GLU A 67 10.05 9.40 6.50
C GLU A 67 10.93 10.58 6.87
N GLY A 68 10.33 11.71 7.22
CA GLY A 68 11.04 12.95 7.47
C GLY A 68 11.15 13.79 6.20
N ASP A 69 11.44 15.09 6.36
CA ASP A 69 11.63 16.03 5.25
C ASP A 69 10.43 16.10 4.28
N ASP A 70 9.21 15.94 4.83
CA ASP A 70 7.96 15.94 4.06
C ASP A 70 7.89 14.83 3.02
N ILE A 71 8.58 13.73 3.26
CA ILE A 71 8.50 12.54 2.42
C ILE A 71 7.48 11.59 3.02
N TYR A 72 6.37 11.43 2.32
CA TYR A 72 5.27 10.55 2.73
C TYR A 72 5.25 9.33 1.81
N ARG A 73 5.44 8.15 2.39
CA ARG A 73 5.51 6.91 1.60
C ARG A 73 4.32 6.02 1.90
N LEU A 74 3.70 5.54 0.83
CA LEU A 74 2.57 4.62 0.91
C LEU A 74 3.06 3.18 0.77
N TRP A 75 2.69 2.34 1.72
CA TRP A 75 2.88 0.89 1.67
C TRP A 75 1.53 0.25 1.53
N THR A 76 1.43 -0.76 0.68
CA THR A 76 0.19 -1.48 0.46
C THR A 76 0.42 -2.98 0.48
N LEU A 77 -0.63 -3.71 0.84
CA LEU A 77 -0.63 -5.16 0.82
C LEU A 77 -2.02 -5.59 0.36
N ARG A 78 -2.10 -6.58 -0.52
CA ARG A 78 -3.36 -7.04 -1.06
C ARG A 78 -3.41 -8.55 -1.13
N LYS A 79 -4.62 -9.09 -1.07
CA LYS A 79 -4.84 -10.51 -1.26
C LYS A 79 -4.49 -10.90 -2.70
N ALA A 80 -3.85 -12.06 -2.91
CA ALA A 80 -3.42 -12.51 -4.23
C ALA A 80 -4.58 -12.69 -5.20
N GLU A 81 -5.67 -13.28 -4.72
CA GLU A 81 -6.85 -13.53 -5.54
C GLU A 81 -8.03 -12.71 -5.04
N ILE A 82 -8.43 -11.73 -5.82
CA ILE A 82 -9.54 -10.83 -5.49
C ILE A 82 -10.53 -10.86 -6.63
N LYS A 83 -11.75 -11.31 -6.34
CA LYS A 83 -12.82 -11.38 -7.34
C LYS A 83 -13.42 -10.01 -7.63
N GLN A 84 -13.45 -9.13 -6.64
CA GLN A 84 -14.07 -7.81 -6.76
C GLN A 84 -13.03 -6.72 -7.08
N GLN A 85 -12.21 -6.93 -8.08
CA GLN A 85 -11.11 -6.01 -8.40
C GLN A 85 -11.58 -4.60 -8.75
N PHE A 86 -12.67 -4.48 -9.48
CA PHE A 86 -13.20 -3.17 -9.87
C PHE A 86 -13.66 -2.38 -8.64
N THR A 87 -14.37 -3.02 -7.73
CA THR A 87 -14.81 -2.41 -6.48
C THR A 87 -13.62 -1.98 -5.64
N LEU A 88 -12.64 -2.88 -5.49
CA LEU A 88 -11.42 -2.58 -4.76
C LEU A 88 -10.69 -1.37 -5.34
N PHE A 89 -10.53 -1.34 -6.66
CA PHE A 89 -9.86 -0.24 -7.34
C PHE A 89 -10.54 1.10 -7.04
N LYS A 90 -11.86 1.15 -7.14
CA LYS A 90 -12.62 2.38 -6.87
C LYS A 90 -12.45 2.87 -5.44
N LEU A 91 -12.51 1.95 -4.48
CA LEU A 91 -12.35 2.30 -3.06
C LEU A 91 -10.93 2.80 -2.78
N CYS A 92 -9.92 2.12 -3.30
CA CYS A 92 -8.53 2.51 -3.14
C CYS A 92 -8.24 3.87 -3.77
N LYS A 93 -8.72 4.08 -4.99
CA LYS A 93 -8.49 5.35 -5.68
C LYS A 93 -9.12 6.52 -4.93
N ARG A 94 -10.33 6.35 -4.44
CA ARG A 94 -11.00 7.36 -3.63
C ARG A 94 -10.20 7.69 -2.37
N LYS A 95 -9.76 6.66 -1.64
CA LYS A 95 -9.02 6.85 -0.40
C LYS A 95 -7.66 7.49 -0.64
N ILE A 96 -6.92 7.02 -1.61
CA ILE A 96 -5.59 7.55 -1.94
C ILE A 96 -5.70 9.00 -2.40
N THR A 97 -6.71 9.33 -3.18
CA THR A 97 -6.97 10.72 -3.62
C THR A 97 -7.22 11.63 -2.41
N GLN A 98 -8.02 11.16 -1.43
CA GLN A 98 -8.27 11.92 -0.21
C GLN A 98 -6.99 12.14 0.60
N VAL A 99 -6.17 11.09 0.73
CA VAL A 99 -4.90 11.16 1.46
C VAL A 99 -3.93 12.11 0.76
N ALA A 100 -3.89 12.09 -0.56
CA ALA A 100 -3.01 12.96 -1.35
C ALA A 100 -3.35 14.45 -1.21
N LYS A 101 -4.58 14.78 -0.83
CA LYS A 101 -4.95 16.18 -0.57
C LYS A 101 -4.33 16.71 0.72
N LYS A 102 -4.09 15.82 1.67
CA LYS A 102 -3.51 16.18 2.97
C LYS A 102 -2.01 15.99 3.00
N TYR A 103 -1.50 14.95 2.39
CA TYR A 103 -0.08 14.58 2.36
C TYR A 103 0.39 14.58 0.90
N ASN A 104 1.10 15.60 0.49
CA ASN A 104 1.43 15.83 -0.91
C ASN A 104 2.88 16.29 -1.03
N PRO A 105 3.74 15.61 -1.82
CA PRO A 105 3.43 14.42 -2.61
C PRO A 105 3.51 13.13 -1.82
N ILE A 106 2.92 12.06 -2.37
CA ILE A 106 3.02 10.71 -1.83
C ILE A 106 3.95 9.90 -2.72
N TYR A 107 4.83 9.12 -2.10
CA TYR A 107 5.77 8.25 -2.80
C TYR A 107 5.43 6.79 -2.58
N ALA A 108 5.79 5.96 -3.56
CA ALA A 108 5.66 4.51 -3.44
C ALA A 108 6.84 3.86 -4.16
N VAL A 109 7.23 2.67 -3.72
CA VAL A 109 8.30 1.90 -4.34
C VAL A 109 7.82 0.47 -4.51
N ASN A 110 7.98 -0.08 -5.70
CA ASN A 110 7.62 -1.46 -5.98
C ASN A 110 8.65 -2.12 -6.89
N THR A 111 8.64 -3.44 -6.91
CA THR A 111 9.54 -4.22 -7.75
C THR A 111 9.12 -4.14 -9.21
N LEU A 112 10.03 -3.76 -10.10
CA LEU A 112 9.76 -3.61 -11.52
C LEU A 112 9.24 -4.91 -12.15
N SER A 113 9.77 -6.05 -11.72
CA SER A 113 9.36 -7.35 -12.24
C SER A 113 7.93 -7.74 -11.85
N ASN A 114 7.37 -7.13 -10.81
CA ASN A 114 5.97 -7.33 -10.45
C ASN A 114 5.10 -6.40 -11.30
N LYS A 115 4.82 -6.82 -12.53
CA LYS A 115 4.09 -6.00 -13.50
C LYS A 115 2.69 -5.64 -13.05
N ALA A 116 2.04 -6.50 -12.30
CA ALA A 116 0.68 -6.27 -11.83
C ALA A 116 0.61 -5.08 -10.87
N ILE A 117 1.55 -5.01 -9.91
CA ILE A 117 1.57 -3.91 -8.95
C ILE A 117 2.01 -2.60 -9.61
N VAL A 118 2.92 -2.67 -10.59
CA VAL A 118 3.34 -1.49 -11.35
C VAL A 118 2.15 -0.88 -12.10
N LYS A 119 1.36 -1.71 -12.79
CA LYS A 119 0.15 -1.26 -13.48
C LYS A 119 -0.87 -0.69 -12.51
N TRP A 120 -1.04 -1.33 -11.36
CA TRP A 120 -1.95 -0.87 -10.31
C TRP A 120 -1.57 0.53 -9.85
N ASP A 121 -0.30 0.74 -9.53
CA ASP A 121 0.17 2.05 -9.08
C ASP A 121 -0.05 3.13 -10.13
N MET A 122 0.22 2.83 -11.40
CA MET A 122 0.01 3.80 -12.47
C MET A 122 -1.46 4.14 -12.65
N ARG A 123 -2.35 3.16 -12.53
CA ARG A 123 -3.80 3.40 -12.58
C ARG A 123 -4.30 4.23 -11.39
N MET A 124 -3.64 4.10 -10.23
CA MET A 124 -3.96 4.90 -9.06
C MET A 124 -3.58 6.37 -9.23
N GLY A 125 -2.69 6.67 -10.17
CA GLY A 125 -2.23 8.03 -10.44
C GLY A 125 -0.79 8.27 -10.06
N PHE A 126 -0.07 7.23 -9.64
CA PHE A 126 1.36 7.34 -9.39
C PHE A 126 2.12 7.35 -10.71
N LEU A 127 3.10 8.25 -10.83
CA LEU A 127 3.96 8.35 -12.00
C LEU A 127 5.36 7.87 -11.65
N PRO A 128 5.94 6.98 -12.48
CA PRO A 128 7.31 6.53 -12.22
C PRO A 128 8.29 7.67 -12.55
N TYR A 129 9.29 7.84 -11.70
CA TYR A 129 10.32 8.88 -11.94
C TYR A 129 11.73 8.32 -11.87
N LYS A 130 11.90 7.06 -11.43
CA LYS A 130 13.24 6.47 -11.28
C LYS A 130 13.11 4.95 -11.29
N VAL A 131 14.06 4.28 -11.93
CA VAL A 131 14.21 2.83 -11.87
C VAL A 131 15.66 2.54 -11.47
N GLU A 132 15.85 1.74 -10.43
CA GLU A 132 17.17 1.39 -9.94
C GLU A 132 17.12 0.03 -9.25
N ASN A 133 18.03 -0.88 -9.61
CA ASN A 133 18.13 -2.21 -8.99
C ASN A 133 16.81 -2.98 -8.93
N ASP A 134 16.08 -3.04 -10.04
CA ASP A 134 14.77 -3.69 -10.17
C ASP A 134 13.68 -3.07 -9.29
N LEU A 135 13.88 -1.83 -8.84
CA LEU A 135 12.87 -1.05 -8.11
C LEU A 135 12.37 0.10 -8.97
N VAL A 136 11.06 0.30 -8.94
CA VAL A 136 10.41 1.46 -9.57
C VAL A 136 9.96 2.39 -8.46
N TYR A 137 10.39 3.64 -8.57
CA TYR A 137 10.02 4.70 -7.63
C TYR A 137 8.92 5.55 -8.24
N PHE A 138 7.82 5.68 -7.54
CA PHE A 138 6.63 6.41 -7.99
C PHE A 138 6.39 7.64 -7.13
N ARG A 139 5.73 8.62 -7.73
CA ARG A 139 5.30 9.82 -7.05
C ARG A 139 3.89 10.20 -7.51
N MET A 140 3.06 10.61 -6.56
CA MET A 140 1.74 11.16 -6.83
C MET A 140 1.68 12.58 -6.27
N ASP A 141 1.42 13.54 -7.14
CA ASP A 141 1.19 14.92 -6.77
C ASP A 141 -0.31 15.20 -6.84
N ASN A 142 -0.80 15.93 -5.85
CA ASN A 142 -2.16 16.44 -5.88
C ASN A 142 -2.10 17.88 -6.38
N HIS A 143 -2.56 18.08 -7.60
CA HIS A 143 -2.61 19.41 -8.22
C HIS A 143 -3.85 20.13 -7.73
N LYS A 144 -3.70 20.94 -6.70
CA LYS A 144 -4.82 21.68 -6.12
C LYS A 144 -5.52 22.55 -7.15
N GLY A 145 -6.83 22.50 -7.15
CA GLY A 145 -7.63 23.26 -8.08
C GLY A 145 -7.91 22.53 -9.39
N GLU A 146 -7.43 21.33 -9.51
CA GLU A 146 -7.68 20.48 -10.65
C GLU A 146 -8.71 19.40 -10.34
#